data_2d69a04a8e530ea42d9e45dbf5cd5659
#
_entry.id   2d69a04a8e530ea42d9e45dbf5cd5659
#
_cell.length_a   1.000
_cell.length_b   1.000
_cell.length_c   1.000
_cell.angle_alpha   90.00
_cell.angle_beta   90.00
_cell.angle_gamma   90.00
#
_symmetry.space_group_name_H-M   'P 1'
#
loop_
_entity.id
_entity.type
_entity.pdbx_description
1 polymer ?
#
loop_
_entity_poly.entity_id
_entity_poly.type
_entity_poly.pdbx_seq_one_letter_code
_entity_poly.pdbx_strand_id
1 'polypeptide(L)'
;MIISWKKILGVPGNLFFVPFQYHSPMLLDLTYTTESFSAEMEAATYIADFRRVDYFMQFCRECGNYGRRYGCPPFDYDPLSVIAPYQKVRILGVKIVPNDGTLPLSVANTLMLPVIRELNEELLALEKSLGGVAFGFAGSCPYCGEIPCARIDGEPCRHPDMVRPSLEAFGFDMSKTASDLLRLEIKWSHDGRIPEYLTLICGVFY
;
A
#
# COMPACT_ATOMS: atom_id res chain seq x y z
N MET A 1 -4.70 -2.41 4.67
CA MET A 1 -4.83 -3.76 5.24
C MET A 1 -4.68 -4.75 4.09
N ILE A 2 -3.50 -5.33 3.95
CA ILE A 2 -3.28 -6.37 2.96
C ILE A 2 -3.69 -7.68 3.61
N ILE A 3 -4.95 -8.06 3.43
CA ILE A 3 -5.38 -9.42 3.72
C ILE A 3 -4.68 -10.31 2.71
N SER A 4 -3.98 -11.34 3.19
CA SER A 4 -3.36 -12.35 2.35
C SER A 4 -4.35 -12.83 1.29
N TRP A 5 -4.03 -12.61 0.03
CA TRP A 5 -4.83 -12.98 -1.14
C TRP A 5 -5.27 -14.45 -1.20
N LYS A 6 -4.59 -15.33 -0.44
CA LYS A 6 -4.92 -16.77 -0.37
C LYS A 6 -6.21 -17.09 0.39
N LYS A 7 -6.69 -16.22 1.28
CA LYS A 7 -7.93 -16.46 2.04
C LYS A 7 -9.20 -16.03 1.31
N ILE A 8 -9.06 -15.24 0.23
CA ILE A 8 -10.19 -14.75 -0.58
C ILE A 8 -10.52 -15.71 -1.73
N LEU A 9 -9.55 -16.53 -2.15
CA LEU A 9 -9.75 -17.53 -3.21
C LEU A 9 -9.84 -18.92 -2.55
N GLY A 10 -11.03 -19.30 -2.13
CA GLY A 10 -11.35 -20.70 -1.75
C GLY A 10 -11.28 -21.60 -2.98
N VAL A 11 -10.08 -22.04 -3.37
CA VAL A 11 -9.90 -23.01 -4.46
C VAL A 11 -9.58 -24.36 -3.85
N PRO A 12 -10.50 -25.35 -3.88
CA PRO A 12 -10.15 -26.74 -3.62
C PRO A 12 -9.35 -27.25 -4.81
N GLY A 13 -8.20 -27.88 -4.52
CA GLY A 13 -7.37 -28.48 -5.53
C GLY A 13 -8.07 -29.61 -6.26
N ASN A 14 -8.21 -29.47 -7.57
CA ASN A 14 -8.18 -30.56 -8.56
C ASN A 14 -7.94 -29.90 -9.92
N LEU A 15 -6.78 -30.16 -10.50
CA LEU A 15 -6.44 -29.77 -11.87
C LEU A 15 -7.26 -30.63 -12.83
N PHE A 16 -8.26 -30.02 -13.49
CA PHE A 16 -8.76 -30.54 -14.75
C PHE A 16 -8.08 -29.77 -15.89
N PHE A 17 -7.39 -30.52 -16.75
CA PHE A 17 -6.80 -30.02 -17.99
C PHE A 17 -7.95 -29.67 -18.93
N VAL A 18 -8.20 -28.37 -19.14
CA VAL A 18 -9.11 -27.86 -20.20
C VAL A 18 -8.23 -27.48 -21.38
N PRO A 19 -8.55 -27.93 -22.64
CA PRO A 19 -7.74 -27.59 -23.81
C PRO A 19 -7.81 -26.07 -24.05
N PHE A 20 -6.63 -25.48 -24.20
CA PHE A 20 -6.40 -24.07 -24.42
C PHE A 20 -6.99 -23.68 -25.80
N GLN A 21 -8.17 -23.09 -25.81
CA GLN A 21 -8.68 -22.40 -27.00
C GLN A 21 -7.97 -21.02 -27.06
N TYR A 22 -7.19 -20.83 -28.10
CA TYR A 22 -6.59 -19.55 -28.47
C TYR A 22 -7.73 -18.56 -28.79
N HIS A 23 -8.18 -17.82 -27.78
CA HIS A 23 -8.88 -16.57 -28.02
C HIS A 23 -7.81 -15.49 -28.14
N SER A 24 -7.85 -14.69 -29.20
CA SER A 24 -7.07 -13.44 -29.29
C SER A 24 -7.15 -12.70 -27.97
N PRO A 25 -6.02 -12.28 -27.38
CA PRO A 25 -6.08 -11.54 -26.13
C PRO A 25 -6.85 -10.24 -26.43
N MET A 26 -8.06 -10.14 -25.88
CA MET A 26 -8.77 -8.88 -25.81
C MET A 26 -7.83 -7.91 -25.10
N LEU A 27 -7.39 -6.86 -25.81
CA LEU A 27 -6.54 -5.82 -25.21
C LEU A 27 -7.37 -5.19 -24.09
N LEU A 28 -6.95 -5.42 -22.84
CA LEU A 28 -7.60 -4.80 -21.70
C LEU A 28 -7.37 -3.29 -21.74
N ASP A 29 -8.44 -2.52 -21.59
CA ASP A 29 -8.31 -1.06 -21.41
C ASP A 29 -7.83 -0.78 -19.98
N LEU A 30 -6.54 -0.47 -19.83
CA LEU A 30 -5.91 -0.13 -18.56
C LEU A 30 -5.86 1.39 -18.32
N THR A 31 -6.69 2.16 -19.03
CA THR A 31 -6.82 3.60 -18.77
C THR A 31 -7.62 3.88 -17.49
N TYR A 32 -7.29 4.96 -16.83
CA TYR A 32 -7.91 5.37 -15.56
C TYR A 32 -7.89 6.89 -15.39
N THR A 33 -8.67 7.38 -14.46
CA THR A 33 -8.58 8.74 -13.94
C THR A 33 -8.17 8.70 -12.47
N THR A 34 -7.59 9.80 -11.98
CA THR A 34 -7.20 9.94 -10.57
C THR A 34 -7.89 11.12 -9.92
N GLU A 35 -8.16 10.99 -8.62
CA GLU A 35 -8.67 12.05 -7.77
C GLU A 35 -7.83 12.07 -6.49
N SER A 36 -7.25 13.25 -6.15
CA SER A 36 -6.34 13.42 -5.04
C SER A 36 -7.03 14.05 -3.83
N PHE A 37 -6.66 13.59 -2.64
CA PHE A 37 -7.16 14.04 -1.35
C PHE A 37 -6.00 14.34 -0.43
N SER A 38 -6.14 15.31 0.47
CA SER A 38 -5.16 15.57 1.51
C SER A 38 -5.82 16.05 2.79
N ALA A 39 -5.22 15.70 3.92
CA ALA A 39 -5.61 16.20 5.23
C ALA A 39 -4.36 16.42 6.09
N GLU A 40 -4.45 17.31 7.05
CA GLU A 40 -3.38 17.60 8.00
C GLU A 40 -3.96 17.64 9.40
N MET A 41 -3.22 17.11 10.37
CA MET A 41 -3.59 17.18 11.77
C MET A 41 -2.37 17.09 12.68
N GLU A 42 -2.57 17.28 13.99
CA GLU A 42 -1.54 17.12 15.01
C GLU A 42 -1.09 15.64 15.06
N ALA A 43 0.22 15.41 15.02
CA ALA A 43 0.81 14.05 15.01
C ALA A 43 0.42 13.25 16.27
N ALA A 44 0.44 13.89 17.44
CA ALA A 44 0.06 13.24 18.69
C ALA A 44 -1.38 12.73 18.66
N THR A 45 -2.31 13.50 18.11
CA THR A 45 -3.72 13.11 17.95
C THR A 45 -3.85 11.96 16.95
N TYR A 46 -3.15 12.04 15.81
CA TYR A 46 -3.16 10.95 14.83
C TYR A 46 -2.62 9.64 15.40
N ILE A 47 -1.52 9.70 16.15
CA ILE A 47 -0.95 8.54 16.84
C ILE A 47 -1.94 7.96 17.85
N ALA A 48 -2.58 8.80 18.67
CA ALA A 48 -3.51 8.35 19.72
C ALA A 48 -4.78 7.71 19.13
N ASP A 49 -5.37 8.33 18.10
CA ASP A 49 -6.71 7.98 17.64
C ASP A 49 -6.73 6.96 16.49
N PHE A 50 -5.63 6.87 15.71
CA PHE A 50 -5.59 6.06 14.49
C PHE A 50 -4.62 4.90 14.55
N ARG A 51 -3.75 4.80 15.59
CA ARG A 51 -2.76 3.74 15.70
C ARG A 51 -3.22 2.64 16.67
N ARG A 52 -3.28 1.39 16.15
CA ARG A 52 -3.69 0.19 16.90
C ARG A 52 -2.75 -0.96 16.57
N VAL A 53 -1.52 -0.90 17.10
CA VAL A 53 -0.41 -1.80 16.75
C VAL A 53 -0.78 -3.27 16.92
N ASP A 54 -1.28 -3.66 18.10
CA ASP A 54 -1.59 -5.06 18.39
C ASP A 54 -2.63 -5.64 17.43
N TYR A 55 -3.59 -4.81 17.02
CA TYR A 55 -4.62 -5.22 16.08
C TYR A 55 -4.09 -5.35 14.64
N PHE A 56 -3.28 -4.39 14.15
CA PHE A 56 -2.83 -4.44 12.77
C PHE A 56 -1.61 -5.33 12.56
N MET A 57 -0.76 -5.47 13.58
CA MET A 57 0.44 -6.31 13.49
C MET A 57 0.13 -7.79 13.30
N GLN A 58 -1.04 -8.29 13.75
CA GLN A 58 -1.45 -9.67 13.47
C GLN A 58 -1.60 -9.94 11.97
N PHE A 59 -2.13 -8.98 11.20
CA PHE A 59 -2.26 -9.10 9.75
C PHE A 59 -0.89 -8.99 9.05
N CYS A 60 0.00 -8.15 9.57
CA CYS A 60 1.38 -8.08 9.07
C CYS A 60 2.11 -9.41 9.25
N ARG A 61 1.97 -10.09 10.39
CA ARG A 61 2.61 -11.39 10.66
C ARG A 61 2.13 -12.49 9.71
N GLU A 62 0.87 -12.42 9.25
CA GLU A 62 0.32 -13.36 8.26
C GLU A 62 0.67 -12.99 6.81
N CYS A 63 1.24 -11.80 6.59
CA CYS A 63 1.57 -11.30 5.25
C CYS A 63 2.86 -11.93 4.71
N GLY A 64 2.89 -12.32 3.44
CA GLY A 64 4.08 -12.87 2.78
C GLY A 64 5.27 -11.90 2.68
N ASN A 65 5.09 -10.61 2.99
CA ASN A 65 6.15 -9.60 3.02
C ASN A 65 6.80 -9.43 4.41
N TYR A 66 6.21 -10.00 5.46
CA TYR A 66 6.72 -9.90 6.83
C TYR A 66 8.13 -10.48 6.94
N GLY A 67 9.08 -9.69 7.47
CA GLY A 67 10.49 -10.07 7.57
C GLY A 67 11.22 -10.21 6.24
N ARG A 68 10.56 -9.98 5.11
CA ARG A 68 11.13 -10.21 3.77
C ARG A 68 11.34 -8.95 2.95
N ARG A 69 10.85 -7.79 3.42
CA ARG A 69 10.98 -6.49 2.73
C ARG A 69 11.34 -5.39 3.72
N TYR A 70 12.20 -4.46 3.32
CA TYR A 70 12.67 -3.38 4.19
C TYR A 70 11.57 -2.40 4.63
N GLY A 71 10.55 -2.17 3.81
CA GLY A 71 9.38 -1.37 4.18
C GLY A 71 8.36 -2.07 5.08
N CYS A 72 8.60 -3.34 5.47
CA CYS A 72 7.70 -4.17 6.26
C CYS A 72 8.28 -4.57 7.61
N PRO A 73 7.44 -4.81 8.64
CA PRO A 73 7.91 -5.30 9.92
C PRO A 73 8.47 -6.75 9.82
N PRO A 74 9.21 -7.26 10.83
CA PRO A 74 9.60 -6.55 12.04
C PRO A 74 10.70 -5.53 11.76
N PHE A 75 10.65 -4.41 12.46
CA PHE A 75 11.72 -3.41 12.43
C PHE A 75 12.70 -3.69 13.58
N ASP A 76 13.95 -3.27 13.42
CA ASP A 76 15.03 -3.32 14.43
C ASP A 76 15.07 -2.07 15.30
N TYR A 77 14.05 -1.22 15.17
CA TYR A 77 13.84 0.00 15.94
C TYR A 77 12.38 0.08 16.44
N ASP A 78 12.13 0.92 17.43
CA ASP A 78 10.75 1.23 17.86
C ASP A 78 10.06 2.17 16.87
N PRO A 79 8.99 1.74 16.16
CA PRO A 79 8.26 2.59 15.23
C PRO A 79 7.72 3.88 15.86
N LEU A 80 7.36 3.87 17.15
CA LEU A 80 6.86 5.07 17.82
C LEU A 80 7.94 6.13 17.96
N SER A 81 9.19 5.73 18.28
CA SER A 81 10.31 6.66 18.41
C SER A 81 10.61 7.45 17.13
N VAL A 82 10.25 6.90 15.97
CA VAL A 82 10.46 7.53 14.66
C VAL A 82 9.47 8.68 14.42
N ILE A 83 8.23 8.54 14.89
CA ILE A 83 7.14 9.50 14.60
C ILE A 83 6.81 10.44 15.75
N ALA A 84 7.08 10.04 17.00
CA ALA A 84 6.76 10.84 18.18
C ALA A 84 7.42 12.24 18.23
N PRO A 85 8.61 12.49 17.66
CA PRO A 85 9.22 13.82 17.68
C PRO A 85 8.51 14.88 16.84
N TYR A 86 7.65 14.48 15.91
CA TYR A 86 7.00 15.39 14.96
C TYR A 86 5.71 15.99 15.53
N GLN A 87 5.40 17.21 15.08
CA GLN A 87 4.22 17.93 15.56
C GLN A 87 2.99 17.69 14.69
N LYS A 88 3.20 17.51 13.40
CA LYS A 88 2.12 17.38 12.42
C LYS A 88 2.26 16.14 11.58
N VAL A 89 1.15 15.69 11.04
CA VAL A 89 1.11 14.68 9.97
C VAL A 89 0.26 15.19 8.83
N ARG A 90 0.77 15.07 7.62
CA ARG A 90 0.01 15.27 6.38
C ARG A 90 -0.25 13.91 5.75
N ILE A 91 -1.53 13.62 5.54
CA ILE A 91 -2.00 12.41 4.87
C ILE A 91 -2.38 12.77 3.44
N LEU A 92 -1.93 11.96 2.49
CA LEU A 92 -2.27 12.04 1.08
C LEU A 92 -3.04 10.79 0.69
N GLY A 93 -4.09 10.96 -0.09
CA GLY A 93 -4.88 9.88 -0.65
C GLY A 93 -5.09 10.05 -2.15
N VAL A 94 -5.06 8.97 -2.90
CA VAL A 94 -5.43 8.98 -4.31
C VAL A 94 -6.41 7.85 -4.59
N LYS A 95 -7.50 8.22 -5.23
CA LYS A 95 -8.50 7.34 -5.81
C LYS A 95 -8.15 7.13 -7.28
N ILE A 96 -8.04 5.89 -7.71
CA ILE A 96 -7.75 5.49 -9.08
C ILE A 96 -9.00 4.81 -9.64
N VAL A 97 -9.66 5.44 -10.57
CA VAL A 97 -10.91 4.98 -11.18
C VAL A 97 -10.62 4.39 -12.56
N PRO A 98 -10.66 3.06 -12.73
CA PRO A 98 -10.51 2.44 -14.03
C PRO A 98 -11.64 2.87 -14.97
N ASN A 99 -11.34 3.10 -16.26
CA ASN A 99 -12.37 3.37 -17.25
C ASN A 99 -13.18 2.11 -17.59
N ASP A 100 -12.56 0.93 -17.48
CA ASP A 100 -13.24 -0.36 -17.60
C ASP A 100 -13.52 -0.96 -16.21
N GLY A 101 -14.77 -0.92 -15.77
CA GLY A 101 -15.23 -1.49 -14.48
C GLY A 101 -15.29 -3.02 -14.45
N THR A 102 -14.93 -3.72 -15.56
CA THR A 102 -14.96 -5.19 -15.63
C THR A 102 -13.59 -5.84 -15.46
N LEU A 103 -12.54 -5.04 -15.25
CA LEU A 103 -11.16 -5.49 -15.13
C LEU A 103 -10.98 -6.51 -13.99
N PRO A 104 -10.24 -7.59 -14.23
CA PRO A 104 -9.94 -8.55 -13.18
C PRO A 104 -8.99 -7.95 -12.13
N LEU A 105 -9.14 -8.37 -10.89
CA LEU A 105 -8.31 -7.89 -9.76
C LEU A 105 -6.81 -8.11 -9.98
N SER A 106 -6.43 -9.10 -10.78
CA SER A 106 -5.03 -9.42 -11.11
C SER A 106 -4.27 -8.27 -11.78
N VAL A 107 -4.96 -7.31 -12.44
CA VAL A 107 -4.31 -6.14 -13.07
C VAL A 107 -4.25 -4.92 -12.15
N ALA A 108 -4.76 -4.99 -10.92
CA ALA A 108 -4.77 -3.86 -10.00
C ALA A 108 -3.37 -3.25 -9.77
N ASN A 109 -2.35 -4.11 -9.59
CA ASN A 109 -0.97 -3.63 -9.44
C ASN A 109 -0.45 -2.89 -10.67
N THR A 110 -0.85 -3.31 -11.87
CA THR A 110 -0.46 -2.65 -13.13
C THR A 110 -1.05 -1.25 -13.21
N LEU A 111 -2.31 -1.07 -12.79
CA LEU A 111 -2.96 0.25 -12.72
C LEU A 111 -2.36 1.15 -11.65
N MET A 112 -2.05 0.59 -10.48
CA MET A 112 -1.52 1.38 -9.36
C MET A 112 -0.05 1.80 -9.54
N LEU A 113 0.77 0.99 -10.21
CA LEU A 113 2.22 1.20 -10.27
C LEU A 113 2.66 2.57 -10.82
N PRO A 114 2.09 3.12 -11.92
CA PRO A 114 2.42 4.47 -12.37
C PRO A 114 2.12 5.53 -11.30
N VAL A 115 0.94 5.46 -10.69
CA VAL A 115 0.49 6.40 -9.65
C VAL A 115 1.37 6.30 -8.40
N ILE A 116 1.75 5.08 -7.99
CA ILE A 116 2.68 4.86 -6.87
C ILE A 116 4.03 5.55 -7.13
N ARG A 117 4.54 5.50 -8.36
CA ARG A 117 5.81 6.14 -8.71
C ARG A 117 5.74 7.66 -8.59
N GLU A 118 4.71 8.27 -9.16
CA GLU A 118 4.48 9.72 -9.10
C GLU A 118 4.31 10.18 -7.65
N LEU A 119 3.43 9.52 -6.89
CA LEU A 119 3.21 9.84 -5.48
C LEU A 119 4.45 9.64 -4.61
N ASN A 120 5.28 8.65 -4.92
CA ASN A 120 6.50 8.44 -4.15
C ASN A 120 7.53 9.56 -4.40
N GLU A 121 7.63 10.09 -5.62
CA GLU A 121 8.47 11.25 -5.91
C GLU A 121 7.98 12.50 -5.15
N GLU A 122 6.67 12.75 -5.15
CA GLU A 122 6.04 13.82 -4.37
C GLU A 122 6.30 13.64 -2.87
N LEU A 123 6.10 12.43 -2.37
CA LEU A 123 6.28 12.08 -0.97
C LEU A 123 7.71 12.32 -0.47
N LEU A 124 8.70 11.91 -1.25
CA LEU A 124 10.12 12.13 -0.92
C LEU A 124 10.52 13.61 -1.02
N ALA A 125 9.91 14.37 -1.94
CA ALA A 125 10.09 15.81 -2.02
C ALA A 125 9.48 16.54 -0.80
N LEU A 126 8.29 16.12 -0.36
CA LEU A 126 7.65 16.63 0.85
C LEU A 126 8.46 16.29 2.10
N GLU A 127 8.92 15.05 2.26
CA GLU A 127 9.79 14.63 3.35
C GLU A 127 10.99 15.56 3.50
N LYS A 128 11.68 15.82 2.39
CA LYS A 128 12.85 16.70 2.36
C LYS A 128 12.49 18.15 2.66
N SER A 129 11.42 18.68 2.06
CA SER A 129 11.04 20.09 2.20
C SER A 129 10.51 20.45 3.60
N LEU A 130 9.86 19.48 4.25
CA LEU A 130 9.28 19.62 5.59
C LEU A 130 10.24 19.22 6.71
N GLY A 131 11.39 18.60 6.37
CA GLY A 131 12.30 18.03 7.36
C GLY A 131 11.67 16.89 8.16
N GLY A 132 10.80 16.14 7.52
CA GLY A 132 9.96 15.13 8.13
C GLY A 132 10.41 13.69 7.88
N VAL A 133 9.50 12.74 8.11
CA VAL A 133 9.65 11.33 7.77
C VAL A 133 8.44 10.86 6.98
N ALA A 134 8.69 10.27 5.82
CA ALA A 134 7.66 9.83 4.90
C ALA A 134 7.23 8.38 5.14
N PHE A 135 5.98 8.09 4.82
CA PHE A 135 5.37 6.77 4.84
C PHE A 135 4.73 6.49 3.48
N GLY A 136 5.23 5.44 2.82
CA GLY A 136 4.75 5.02 1.51
C GLY A 136 3.51 4.11 1.59
N PHE A 137 3.42 3.20 0.64
CA PHE A 137 2.23 2.37 0.44
C PHE A 137 2.44 0.95 0.95
N ALA A 138 1.36 0.34 1.42
CA ALA A 138 1.32 -1.08 1.69
C ALA A 138 1.43 -1.88 0.38
N GLY A 139 2.01 -3.08 0.45
CA GLY A 139 2.15 -3.98 -0.68
C GLY A 139 3.59 -4.31 -1.05
N SER A 140 3.81 -4.59 -2.32
CA SER A 140 5.14 -4.93 -2.82
C SER A 140 5.92 -3.66 -3.16
N CYS A 141 7.16 -3.58 -2.65
CA CYS A 141 8.09 -2.53 -3.01
C CYS A 141 8.38 -2.57 -4.52
N PRO A 142 8.25 -1.45 -5.26
CA PRO A 142 8.36 -1.45 -6.72
C PRO A 142 9.78 -1.32 -7.26
N TYR A 143 10.79 -1.10 -6.40
CA TYR A 143 12.10 -0.64 -6.86
C TYR A 143 13.02 -1.73 -7.38
N CYS A 144 12.90 -2.96 -6.89
CA CYS A 144 13.74 -4.07 -7.35
C CYS A 144 13.12 -4.88 -8.50
N GLY A 145 11.90 -4.55 -8.95
CA GLY A 145 11.19 -5.31 -9.97
C GLY A 145 10.98 -6.77 -9.56
N GLU A 146 11.41 -7.69 -10.43
CA GLU A 146 11.30 -9.14 -10.19
C GLU A 146 12.41 -9.70 -9.29
N ILE A 147 13.47 -8.90 -9.03
CA ILE A 147 14.59 -9.35 -8.18
C ILE A 147 14.11 -9.45 -6.73
N PRO A 148 14.34 -10.60 -6.04
CA PRO A 148 14.01 -10.75 -4.64
C PRO A 148 14.64 -9.64 -3.78
N CYS A 149 13.92 -9.21 -2.73
CA CYS A 149 14.42 -8.19 -1.84
C CYS A 149 15.68 -8.66 -1.11
N ALA A 150 16.72 -7.83 -1.07
CA ALA A 150 17.99 -8.12 -0.42
C ALA A 150 17.85 -8.49 1.07
N ARG A 151 16.78 -8.03 1.74
CA ARG A 151 16.47 -8.41 3.12
C ARG A 151 16.34 -9.92 3.33
N ILE A 152 15.92 -10.67 2.31
CA ILE A 152 15.75 -12.13 2.39
C ILE A 152 17.11 -12.82 2.66
N ASP A 153 18.17 -12.24 2.10
CA ASP A 153 19.54 -12.73 2.19
C ASP A 153 20.34 -12.03 3.29
N GLY A 154 19.69 -11.11 4.06
CA GLY A 154 20.36 -10.31 5.11
C GLY A 154 21.22 -9.17 4.57
N GLU A 155 21.14 -8.89 3.26
CA GLU A 155 21.93 -7.85 2.60
C GLU A 155 21.23 -6.48 2.66
N PRO A 156 21.96 -5.36 2.65
CA PRO A 156 21.39 -4.01 2.68
C PRO A 156 20.40 -3.75 1.53
N CYS A 157 19.43 -2.84 1.78
CA CYS A 157 18.51 -2.41 0.74
C CYS A 157 19.27 -1.81 -0.45
N ARG A 158 18.91 -2.19 -1.69
CA ARG A 158 19.50 -1.65 -2.91
C ARG A 158 19.04 -0.21 -3.21
N HIS A 159 17.94 0.23 -2.60
CA HIS A 159 17.32 1.54 -2.81
C HIS A 159 16.91 2.19 -1.47
N PRO A 160 17.87 2.37 -0.52
CA PRO A 160 17.54 2.83 0.84
C PRO A 160 16.95 4.25 0.84
N ASP A 161 17.36 5.09 -0.10
CA ASP A 161 16.88 6.47 -0.19
C ASP A 161 15.44 6.59 -0.71
N MET A 162 14.90 5.52 -1.30
CA MET A 162 13.58 5.51 -1.92
C MET A 162 12.54 4.70 -1.15
N VAL A 163 12.97 3.70 -0.38
CA VAL A 163 12.05 2.81 0.33
C VAL A 163 11.57 3.47 1.63
N ARG A 164 10.26 3.57 1.79
CA ARG A 164 9.63 4.01 3.04
C ARG A 164 8.67 2.92 3.53
N PRO A 165 8.56 2.69 4.85
CA PRO A 165 7.52 1.84 5.39
C PRO A 165 6.15 2.44 5.11
N SER A 166 5.11 1.63 5.14
CA SER A 166 3.75 2.14 5.06
C SER A 166 3.21 2.49 6.46
N LEU A 167 2.16 3.32 6.51
CA LEU A 167 1.47 3.65 7.75
C LEU A 167 0.91 2.39 8.44
N GLU A 168 0.41 1.41 7.67
CA GLU A 168 -0.06 0.12 8.19
C GLU A 168 1.06 -0.68 8.87
N ALA A 169 2.29 -0.59 8.36
CA ALA A 169 3.45 -1.25 8.95
C ALA A 169 3.80 -0.67 10.34
N PHE A 170 3.36 0.54 10.62
CA PHE A 170 3.46 1.22 11.91
C PHE A 170 2.19 1.06 12.77
N GLY A 171 1.20 0.31 12.30
CA GLY A 171 0.00 -0.03 13.03
C GLY A 171 -1.15 0.97 12.89
N PHE A 172 -1.12 1.85 11.89
CA PHE A 172 -2.22 2.79 11.65
C PHE A 172 -3.40 2.14 10.92
N ASP A 173 -4.61 2.57 11.27
CA ASP A 173 -5.87 2.17 10.66
C ASP A 173 -6.15 2.97 9.39
N MET A 174 -5.90 2.37 8.23
CA MET A 174 -6.11 3.06 6.95
C MET A 174 -7.58 3.23 6.60
N SER A 175 -8.45 2.32 7.05
CA SER A 175 -9.89 2.48 6.83
C SER A 175 -10.42 3.69 7.59
N LYS A 176 -10.03 3.82 8.86
CA LYS A 176 -10.37 4.99 9.68
C LYS A 176 -9.70 6.27 9.14
N THR A 177 -8.43 6.19 8.72
CA THR A 177 -7.72 7.32 8.11
C THR A 177 -8.42 7.82 6.85
N ALA A 178 -8.81 6.90 5.97
CA ALA A 178 -9.54 7.25 4.76
C ALA A 178 -10.89 7.90 5.07
N SER A 179 -11.71 7.26 5.92
CA SER A 179 -13.07 7.74 6.21
C SER A 179 -13.07 9.06 6.96
N ASP A 180 -12.29 9.17 8.03
CA ASP A 180 -12.39 10.28 8.97
C ASP A 180 -11.63 11.52 8.49
N LEU A 181 -10.45 11.33 7.87
CA LEU A 181 -9.61 12.44 7.43
C LEU A 181 -9.81 12.80 5.96
N LEU A 182 -9.84 11.82 5.07
CA LEU A 182 -9.90 12.08 3.63
C LEU A 182 -11.33 12.09 3.08
N ARG A 183 -12.33 11.71 3.89
CA ARG A 183 -13.72 11.54 3.46
C ARG A 183 -13.85 10.55 2.28
N LEU A 184 -12.99 9.55 2.29
CA LEU A 184 -12.83 8.54 1.25
C LEU A 184 -13.13 7.16 1.82
N GLU A 185 -14.00 6.40 1.19
CA GLU A 185 -14.25 5.00 1.54
C GLU A 185 -13.27 4.09 0.82
N ILE A 186 -12.62 3.14 1.52
CA ILE A 186 -11.82 2.11 0.86
C ILE A 186 -12.75 1.04 0.31
N LYS A 187 -12.72 0.83 -1.00
CA LYS A 187 -13.48 -0.22 -1.68
C LYS A 187 -12.68 -1.52 -1.75
N TRP A 188 -13.39 -2.64 -1.58
CA TRP A 188 -12.81 -3.99 -1.61
C TRP A 188 -13.38 -4.80 -2.74
N SER A 189 -12.58 -5.67 -3.34
CA SER A 189 -13.05 -6.66 -4.31
C SER A 189 -13.82 -7.77 -3.59
N HIS A 190 -14.97 -8.15 -4.15
CA HIS A 190 -15.80 -9.24 -3.63
C HIS A 190 -15.98 -10.38 -4.65
N ASP A 191 -15.77 -10.09 -5.94
CA ASP A 191 -16.06 -11.01 -7.06
C ASP A 191 -14.82 -11.29 -7.94
N GLY A 192 -13.62 -10.93 -7.47
CA GLY A 192 -12.38 -11.10 -8.22
C GLY A 192 -12.13 -10.04 -9.29
N ARG A 193 -12.96 -8.98 -9.32
CA ARG A 193 -12.77 -7.79 -10.16
C ARG A 193 -12.17 -6.65 -9.38
N ILE A 194 -11.64 -5.66 -10.07
CA ILE A 194 -11.27 -4.38 -9.47
C ILE A 194 -12.55 -3.75 -8.93
N PRO A 195 -12.55 -3.23 -7.68
CA PRO A 195 -13.68 -2.48 -7.15
C PRO A 195 -13.89 -1.20 -7.97
N GLU A 196 -14.98 -0.48 -7.70
CA GLU A 196 -15.31 0.79 -8.36
C GLU A 196 -14.10 1.73 -8.53
N TYR A 197 -13.20 1.71 -7.55
CA TYR A 197 -11.90 2.40 -7.58
C TYR A 197 -10.89 1.74 -6.64
N LEU A 198 -9.61 1.95 -6.93
CA LEU A 198 -8.51 1.58 -6.05
C LEU A 198 -8.09 2.81 -5.22
N THR A 199 -7.58 2.57 -4.00
CA THR A 199 -7.17 3.65 -3.09
C THR A 199 -5.71 3.47 -2.69
N LEU A 200 -4.92 4.54 -2.81
CA LEU A 200 -3.58 4.66 -2.26
C LEU A 200 -3.59 5.71 -1.15
N ILE A 201 -2.96 5.41 -0.01
CA ILE A 201 -2.81 6.34 1.12
C ILE A 201 -1.36 6.32 1.57
N CYS A 202 -0.79 7.51 1.74
CA CYS A 202 0.56 7.72 2.24
C CYS A 202 0.60 8.97 3.13
N GLY A 203 1.75 9.32 3.70
CA GLY A 203 1.83 10.51 4.54
C GLY A 203 3.23 10.90 4.95
N VAL A 204 3.35 12.08 5.54
CA VAL A 204 4.60 12.63 6.08
C VAL A 204 4.32 13.18 7.47
N PHE A 205 5.12 12.74 8.46
CA PHE A 205 5.20 13.36 9.78
C PHE A 205 6.28 14.44 9.75
N TYR A 206 6.03 15.64 10.33
CA TYR A 206 6.95 16.78 10.30
C TYR A 206 6.71 17.76 11.43
#